data_20b9ae50dfd86c11561ad327798b2889
#
_entry.id   20b9ae50dfd86c11561ad327798b2889
#
_cell.length_a   1.000
_cell.length_b   1.000
_cell.length_c   1.000
_cell.angle_alpha   90.00
_cell.angle_beta   90.00
_cell.angle_gamma   90.00
#
_symmetry.space_group_name_H-M   'P 1'
#
loop_
_entity.id
_entity.type
_entity.pdbx_description
1 polymer ?
#
loop_
_entity_poly.entity_id
_entity_poly.type
_entity_poly.pdbx_seq_one_letter_code
_entity_poly.pdbx_strand_id
1 'polypeptide(L)'
;LSRSVDVVTPQTVVEKWHDHCVSSLADYSQDMSNSQAPTAATIRELKASGWVSRPVKEEMRRNAVARIMAKQPLFEGVLGYEDTVMPQLENAILAGHDVIFLGERGQAKTRMIRSLTGLLDEWMPIIAGSEINDDPYNPVSKHARNLVEQKGDKAPISWVHREVRFGEKLATPDTSIADLIGEVDPIKVAEGRYLSDELTLHYGLVPRTNRGIFAINELPDLSERIQVGLLNILEERDVQVRGYKIRLPIDVLLVASANPEDYTNRGRIITPLKDRFGSQIRTHYPLEATTEV
;
A
#
# COMPACT_ATOMS: atom_id res chain seq x y z
N LEU A 1 31.34 6.48 -38.74
CA LEU A 1 30.28 7.10 -37.94
C LEU A 1 30.13 6.29 -36.65
N SER A 2 30.96 6.58 -35.62
CA SER A 2 30.90 6.00 -34.30
C SER A 2 29.88 6.79 -33.47
N ARG A 3 28.78 6.16 -33.08
CA ARG A 3 27.90 6.69 -32.03
C ARG A 3 28.56 6.36 -30.68
N SER A 4 28.99 7.38 -29.96
CA SER A 4 29.35 7.26 -28.55
C SER A 4 28.11 6.91 -27.76
N VAL A 5 28.11 5.78 -27.07
CA VAL A 5 27.13 5.42 -26.06
C VAL A 5 27.60 6.12 -24.79
N ASP A 6 26.87 7.17 -24.38
CA ASP A 6 27.10 7.82 -23.11
C ASP A 6 26.81 6.82 -21.98
N VAL A 7 27.85 6.39 -21.31
CA VAL A 7 27.76 5.54 -20.12
C VAL A 7 27.25 6.40 -18.98
N VAL A 8 25.98 6.23 -18.66
CA VAL A 8 25.35 6.87 -17.49
C VAL A 8 25.96 6.26 -16.23
N THR A 9 26.83 7.00 -15.57
CA THR A 9 27.42 6.58 -14.29
C THR A 9 26.40 6.73 -13.15
N PRO A 10 26.52 5.94 -12.06
CA PRO A 10 25.64 6.08 -10.88
C PRO A 10 25.61 7.51 -10.32
N GLN A 11 26.69 8.26 -10.43
CA GLN A 11 26.76 9.66 -10.02
C GLN A 11 25.89 10.60 -10.85
N THR A 12 25.81 10.43 -12.16
CA THR A 12 24.93 11.24 -13.03
C THR A 12 23.44 10.96 -12.82
N VAL A 13 23.09 9.76 -12.35
CA VAL A 13 21.72 9.43 -11.95
C VAL A 13 21.40 10.16 -10.65
N VAL A 14 22.29 10.15 -9.68
CA VAL A 14 22.11 10.83 -8.38
C VAL A 14 21.99 12.37 -8.55
N GLU A 15 22.81 12.97 -9.42
CA GLU A 15 22.75 14.41 -9.69
C GLU A 15 21.44 14.86 -10.37
N LYS A 16 20.95 14.12 -11.37
CA LYS A 16 19.66 14.40 -12.01
C LYS A 16 18.47 14.23 -11.05
N TRP A 17 18.57 13.33 -10.09
CA TRP A 17 17.58 13.14 -9.03
C TRP A 17 17.67 14.27 -7.99
N HIS A 18 18.87 14.74 -7.71
CA HIS A 18 19.12 15.83 -6.76
C HIS A 18 18.36 17.11 -7.15
N ASP A 19 18.47 17.55 -8.41
CA ASP A 19 17.83 18.80 -8.87
C ASP A 19 16.29 18.70 -8.92
N HIS A 20 15.73 17.51 -9.14
CA HIS A 20 14.27 17.30 -9.13
C HIS A 20 13.72 17.15 -7.70
N CYS A 21 14.52 16.63 -6.77
CA CYS A 21 14.14 16.48 -5.36
C CYS A 21 14.26 17.80 -4.57
N VAL A 22 15.25 18.65 -4.85
CA VAL A 22 15.49 19.88 -4.07
C VAL A 22 14.34 20.86 -4.19
N SER A 23 13.69 20.99 -5.35
CA SER A 23 12.50 21.83 -5.50
C SER A 23 11.27 21.32 -4.76
N SER A 24 11.14 19.99 -4.57
CA SER A 24 10.02 19.39 -3.82
C SER A 24 10.28 19.35 -2.31
N LEU A 25 11.53 19.48 -1.86
CA LEU A 25 11.90 19.43 -0.44
C LEU A 25 11.60 20.74 0.30
N ALA A 26 11.59 21.87 -0.40
CA ALA A 26 11.21 23.14 0.20
C ALA A 26 9.71 23.18 0.60
N ASP A 27 8.86 22.51 -0.19
CA ASP A 27 7.43 22.34 0.12
C ASP A 27 7.20 21.34 1.26
N TYR A 28 8.09 20.35 1.42
CA TYR A 28 7.94 19.29 2.40
C TYR A 28 8.22 19.70 3.85
N SER A 29 9.14 20.67 4.06
CA SER A 29 9.50 21.14 5.40
C SER A 29 8.42 21.99 6.08
N GLN A 30 7.45 22.50 5.33
CA GLN A 30 6.33 23.27 5.87
C GLN A 30 5.11 22.40 6.27
N ASP A 31 5.01 21.17 5.76
CA ASP A 31 3.83 20.31 5.94
C ASP A 31 3.88 19.39 7.18
N MET A 32 5.06 19.21 7.78
CA MET A 32 5.28 18.24 8.87
C MET A 32 4.73 18.64 10.25
N SER A 33 4.14 19.83 10.41
CA SER A 33 3.68 20.31 11.73
C SER A 33 2.17 20.47 11.89
N ASN A 34 1.37 20.10 10.90
CA ASN A 34 -0.06 20.39 10.92
C ASN A 34 -0.89 19.13 11.15
N SER A 35 -1.25 18.86 12.40
CA SER A 35 -2.16 17.76 12.80
C SER A 35 -3.62 17.93 12.34
N GLN A 36 -3.95 18.99 11.63
CA GLN A 36 -5.27 19.26 11.09
C GLN A 36 -5.37 18.87 9.61
N ALA A 37 -6.51 18.24 9.25
CA ALA A 37 -6.79 17.91 7.86
C ALA A 37 -6.77 19.19 6.99
N PRO A 38 -6.23 19.12 5.75
CA PRO A 38 -6.27 20.24 4.82
C PRO A 38 -7.71 20.69 4.55
N THR A 39 -7.88 21.96 4.21
CA THR A 39 -9.19 22.63 4.13
C THR A 39 -9.91 22.46 2.79
N ALA A 40 -9.23 21.96 1.74
CA ALA A 40 -9.84 21.74 0.44
C ALA A 40 -11.01 20.75 0.55
N ALA A 41 -12.20 21.15 0.12
CA ALA A 41 -13.44 20.37 0.20
C ALA A 41 -13.97 19.94 -1.18
N THR A 42 -13.38 20.40 -2.27
CA THR A 42 -13.78 20.11 -3.64
C THR A 42 -12.57 19.81 -4.53
N ILE A 43 -12.79 19.09 -5.65
CA ILE A 43 -11.74 18.84 -6.64
C ILE A 43 -11.12 20.14 -7.15
N ARG A 44 -11.92 21.21 -7.32
CA ARG A 44 -11.42 22.51 -7.74
C ARG A 44 -10.42 23.11 -6.75
N GLU A 45 -10.75 23.09 -5.48
CA GLU A 45 -9.88 23.56 -4.42
C GLU A 45 -8.62 22.72 -4.30
N LEU A 46 -8.76 21.40 -4.47
CA LEU A 46 -7.64 20.47 -4.49
C LEU A 46 -6.68 20.78 -5.64
N LYS A 47 -7.19 21.05 -6.85
CA LYS A 47 -6.37 21.50 -8.00
C LYS A 47 -5.66 22.81 -7.71
N ALA A 48 -6.38 23.75 -7.08
CA ALA A 48 -5.81 25.05 -6.71
C ALA A 48 -4.71 24.96 -5.64
N SER A 49 -4.76 23.95 -4.76
CA SER A 49 -3.69 23.70 -3.76
C SER A 49 -2.40 23.13 -4.37
N GLY A 50 -2.41 22.73 -5.64
CA GLY A 50 -1.26 22.10 -6.28
C GLY A 50 -1.04 20.63 -5.90
N TRP A 51 -1.99 20.00 -5.20
CA TRP A 51 -1.88 18.59 -4.85
C TRP A 51 -1.77 17.70 -6.09
N VAL A 52 -0.85 16.74 -6.03
CA VAL A 52 -0.57 15.81 -7.14
C VAL A 52 -0.83 14.38 -6.68
N SER A 53 -1.68 13.66 -7.43
CA SER A 53 -1.89 12.24 -7.19
C SER A 53 -0.64 11.42 -7.52
N ARG A 54 -0.30 10.49 -6.64
CA ARG A 54 0.82 9.55 -6.83
C ARG A 54 0.40 8.15 -6.42
N PRO A 55 0.93 7.11 -7.08
CA PRO A 55 0.81 5.74 -6.58
C PRO A 55 1.43 5.61 -5.20
N VAL A 56 0.85 4.73 -4.36
CA VAL A 56 1.29 4.57 -2.95
C VAL A 56 2.77 4.24 -2.81
N LYS A 57 3.31 3.42 -3.71
CA LYS A 57 4.74 3.06 -3.69
C LYS A 57 5.65 4.23 -4.05
N GLU A 58 5.20 5.13 -4.92
CA GLU A 58 5.93 6.35 -5.28
C GLU A 58 5.85 7.39 -4.15
N GLU A 59 4.68 7.55 -3.52
CA GLU A 59 4.49 8.37 -2.33
C GLU A 59 5.45 7.94 -1.22
N MET A 60 5.46 6.65 -0.86
CA MET A 60 6.34 6.11 0.18
C MET A 60 7.83 6.27 -0.17
N ARG A 61 8.21 6.04 -1.43
CA ARG A 61 9.58 6.26 -1.91
C ARG A 61 9.99 7.71 -1.73
N ARG A 62 9.16 8.66 -2.15
CA ARG A 62 9.42 10.09 -2.01
C ARG A 62 9.66 10.46 -0.54
N ASN A 63 8.78 9.98 0.34
CA ASN A 63 8.85 10.26 1.77
C ASN A 63 10.08 9.60 2.42
N ALA A 64 10.42 8.37 2.00
CA ALA A 64 11.64 7.70 2.45
C ALA A 64 12.90 8.48 2.03
N VAL A 65 13.00 8.90 0.77
CA VAL A 65 14.12 9.71 0.28
C VAL A 65 14.25 11.01 1.06
N ALA A 66 13.13 11.72 1.31
CA ALA A 66 13.13 12.96 2.07
C ALA A 66 13.66 12.76 3.50
N ARG A 67 13.24 11.69 4.20
CA ARG A 67 13.74 11.36 5.54
C ARG A 67 15.21 10.98 5.55
N ILE A 68 15.67 10.17 4.58
CA ILE A 68 17.09 9.80 4.44
C ILE A 68 17.95 11.05 4.26
N MET A 69 17.55 11.97 3.37
CA MET A 69 18.26 13.22 3.15
C MET A 69 18.28 14.12 4.39
N ALA A 70 17.20 14.12 5.17
CA ALA A 70 17.09 14.82 6.44
C ALA A 70 17.79 14.11 7.61
N LYS A 71 18.39 12.92 7.37
CA LYS A 71 18.98 12.05 8.41
C LYS A 71 18.00 11.70 9.54
N GLN A 72 16.74 11.53 9.18
CA GLN A 72 15.69 11.09 10.09
C GLN A 72 15.51 9.57 9.98
N PRO A 73 15.14 8.89 11.07
CA PRO A 73 14.85 7.46 11.04
C PRO A 73 13.64 7.18 10.14
N LEU A 74 13.73 6.14 9.31
CA LEU A 74 12.62 5.71 8.46
C LEU A 74 11.56 4.95 9.25
N PHE A 75 12.00 4.15 10.22
CA PHE A 75 11.14 3.25 10.98
C PHE A 75 11.29 3.54 12.48
N GLU A 76 10.27 4.14 13.05
CA GLU A 76 10.28 4.48 14.46
C GLU A 76 10.00 3.26 15.35
N GLY A 77 10.74 3.15 16.45
CA GLY A 77 10.51 2.15 17.48
C GLY A 77 10.88 0.72 17.10
N VAL A 78 11.68 0.52 16.07
CA VAL A 78 12.27 -0.77 15.70
C VAL A 78 13.76 -0.72 16.03
N LEU A 79 14.21 -1.52 16.99
CA LEU A 79 15.58 -1.54 17.49
C LEU A 79 16.22 -2.91 17.28
N GLY A 80 17.54 -2.94 17.07
CA GLY A 80 18.31 -4.18 16.94
C GLY A 80 18.32 -4.79 15.54
N TYR A 81 17.91 -4.04 14.51
CA TYR A 81 17.85 -4.48 13.11
C TYR A 81 18.52 -3.50 12.15
N GLU A 82 19.20 -2.48 12.69
CA GLU A 82 19.73 -1.33 11.97
C GLU A 82 20.72 -1.74 10.88
N ASP A 83 21.58 -2.73 11.17
CA ASP A 83 22.63 -3.18 10.23
C ASP A 83 22.21 -4.37 9.36
N THR A 84 21.04 -4.95 9.57
CA THR A 84 20.64 -6.22 8.95
C THR A 84 19.34 -6.13 8.15
N VAL A 85 18.21 -5.99 8.83
CA VAL A 85 16.87 -6.01 8.23
C VAL A 85 16.49 -4.64 7.67
N MET A 86 16.83 -3.57 8.41
CA MET A 86 16.44 -2.21 8.01
C MET A 86 16.99 -1.79 6.65
N PRO A 87 18.29 -1.99 6.30
CA PRO A 87 18.80 -1.64 4.98
C PRO A 87 18.11 -2.41 3.84
N GLN A 88 17.69 -3.66 4.09
CA GLN A 88 16.96 -4.45 3.10
C GLN A 88 15.55 -3.89 2.89
N LEU A 89 14.88 -3.48 3.98
CA LEU A 89 13.56 -2.87 3.93
C LEU A 89 13.60 -1.49 3.26
N GLU A 90 14.59 -0.67 3.56
CA GLU A 90 14.85 0.60 2.89
C GLU A 90 14.98 0.41 1.37
N ASN A 91 15.84 -0.51 0.95
CA ASN A 91 16.02 -0.83 -0.45
C ASN A 91 14.73 -1.33 -1.11
N ALA A 92 13.94 -2.14 -0.41
CA ALA A 92 12.66 -2.62 -0.90
C ALA A 92 11.65 -1.47 -1.15
N ILE A 93 11.56 -0.53 -0.22
CA ILE A 93 10.70 0.66 -0.36
C ILE A 93 11.19 1.57 -1.49
N LEU A 94 12.50 1.82 -1.57
CA LEU A 94 13.09 2.62 -2.64
C LEU A 94 12.91 1.96 -4.02
N ALA A 95 12.91 0.64 -4.09
CA ALA A 95 12.63 -0.11 -5.32
C ALA A 95 11.13 -0.21 -5.64
N GLY A 96 10.22 0.13 -4.70
CA GLY A 96 8.77 0.00 -4.85
C GLY A 96 8.29 -1.46 -4.85
N HIS A 97 9.01 -2.33 -4.14
CA HIS A 97 8.69 -3.75 -4.05
C HIS A 97 7.56 -4.02 -3.04
N ASP A 98 6.74 -5.02 -3.33
CA ASP A 98 5.97 -5.70 -2.30
C ASP A 98 6.92 -6.56 -1.47
N VAL A 99 6.66 -6.67 -0.16
CA VAL A 99 7.63 -7.23 0.79
C VAL A 99 7.04 -8.43 1.52
N ILE A 100 7.84 -9.48 1.68
CA ILE A 100 7.53 -10.56 2.60
C ILE A 100 8.64 -10.71 3.65
N PHE A 101 8.24 -10.69 4.92
CA PHE A 101 9.13 -10.96 6.05
C PHE A 101 9.09 -12.45 6.39
N LEU A 102 10.27 -13.06 6.44
CA LEU A 102 10.47 -14.47 6.72
C LEU A 102 11.24 -14.62 8.02
N GLY A 103 10.61 -15.17 9.05
CA GLY A 103 11.27 -15.39 10.33
C GLY A 103 10.33 -15.92 11.40
N GLU A 104 10.89 -16.31 12.52
CA GLU A 104 10.19 -16.91 13.64
C GLU A 104 9.29 -15.90 14.37
N ARG A 105 8.47 -16.41 15.28
CA ARG A 105 7.64 -15.57 16.15
C ARG A 105 8.53 -14.73 17.07
N GLY A 106 8.06 -13.56 17.46
CA GLY A 106 8.82 -12.67 18.35
C GLY A 106 9.89 -11.81 17.66
N GLN A 107 10.15 -11.98 16.36
CA GLN A 107 11.17 -11.20 15.62
C GLN A 107 10.64 -9.86 15.09
N ALA A 108 9.77 -9.19 15.81
CA ALA A 108 9.23 -7.85 15.54
C ALA A 108 8.62 -7.61 14.13
N LYS A 109 8.31 -8.67 13.34
CA LYS A 109 7.78 -8.52 11.97
C LYS A 109 6.57 -7.60 11.89
N THR A 110 5.57 -7.81 12.75
CA THR A 110 4.34 -7.00 12.78
C THR A 110 4.65 -5.54 13.12
N ARG A 111 5.62 -5.28 14.01
CA ARG A 111 6.05 -3.92 14.35
C ARG A 111 6.71 -3.23 13.16
N MET A 112 7.58 -3.93 12.44
CA MET A 112 8.20 -3.43 11.20
C MET A 112 7.13 -3.12 10.14
N ILE A 113 6.15 -4.01 9.95
CA ILE A 113 5.06 -3.82 9.00
C ILE A 113 4.26 -2.56 9.35
N ARG A 114 3.90 -2.38 10.62
CA ARG A 114 3.11 -1.21 11.06
C ARG A 114 3.91 0.08 10.99
N SER A 115 5.22 0.06 11.19
CA SER A 115 6.06 1.27 11.07
C SER A 115 6.08 1.86 9.66
N LEU A 116 5.76 1.07 8.63
CA LEU A 116 5.65 1.53 7.25
C LEU A 116 4.57 2.61 7.05
N THR A 117 3.54 2.66 7.91
CA THR A 117 2.51 3.71 7.86
C THR A 117 3.09 5.10 8.01
N GLY A 118 4.20 5.21 8.75
CA GLY A 118 4.94 6.46 8.88
C GLY A 118 5.50 7.04 7.58
N LEU A 119 5.61 6.22 6.52
CA LEU A 119 6.05 6.65 5.20
C LEU A 119 4.91 7.11 4.28
N LEU A 120 3.65 7.00 4.70
CA LEU A 120 2.51 7.59 4.00
C LEU A 120 2.39 9.07 4.36
N ASP A 121 1.84 9.85 3.43
CA ASP A 121 1.43 11.23 3.71
C ASP A 121 0.38 11.24 4.84
N GLU A 122 0.45 12.18 5.73
CA GLU A 122 -0.42 12.25 6.91
C GLU A 122 -1.90 12.30 6.51
N TRP A 123 -2.20 13.07 5.46
CA TRP A 123 -3.54 13.22 4.93
C TRP A 123 -3.59 12.97 3.42
N MET A 124 -4.58 12.21 2.99
CA MET A 124 -4.81 11.90 1.59
C MET A 124 -6.24 12.27 1.19
N PRO A 125 -6.45 13.00 0.07
CA PRO A 125 -7.79 13.30 -0.40
C PRO A 125 -8.40 12.09 -1.13
N ILE A 126 -9.69 11.89 -0.88
CA ILE A 126 -10.53 10.90 -1.57
C ILE A 126 -11.83 11.55 -2.04
N ILE A 127 -12.53 10.94 -2.98
CA ILE A 127 -13.92 11.32 -3.29
C ILE A 127 -14.79 11.06 -2.06
N ALA A 128 -15.59 12.04 -1.67
CA ALA A 128 -16.46 11.92 -0.49
C ALA A 128 -17.42 10.73 -0.59
N GLY A 129 -17.47 9.92 0.46
CA GLY A 129 -18.30 8.71 0.52
C GLY A 129 -17.73 7.51 -0.26
N SER A 130 -16.48 7.58 -0.76
CA SER A 130 -15.82 6.43 -1.37
C SER A 130 -15.48 5.37 -0.31
N GLU A 131 -15.86 4.12 -0.56
CA GLU A 131 -15.52 2.98 0.29
C GLU A 131 -14.13 2.41 -0.02
N ILE A 132 -13.54 2.77 -1.17
CA ILE A 132 -12.26 2.25 -1.65
C ILE A 132 -11.21 3.34 -1.87
N ASN A 133 -11.31 4.45 -1.13
CA ASN A 133 -10.35 5.55 -1.18
C ASN A 133 -10.09 6.08 -2.61
N ASP A 134 -11.18 6.28 -3.38
CA ASP A 134 -11.08 6.75 -4.78
C ASP A 134 -10.27 8.03 -4.90
N ASP A 135 -9.35 8.03 -5.86
CA ASP A 135 -8.58 9.20 -6.23
C ASP A 135 -9.51 10.28 -6.84
N PRO A 136 -9.49 11.53 -6.34
CA PRO A 136 -10.29 12.60 -6.90
C PRO A 136 -10.03 12.87 -8.38
N TYR A 137 -8.83 12.58 -8.89
CA TYR A 137 -8.47 12.80 -10.29
C TYR A 137 -8.66 11.57 -11.17
N ASN A 138 -8.71 10.37 -10.57
CA ASN A 138 -8.91 9.12 -11.30
C ASN A 138 -9.82 8.16 -10.52
N PRO A 139 -11.12 8.47 -10.38
CA PRO A 139 -12.05 7.65 -9.63
C PRO A 139 -12.28 6.28 -10.30
N VAL A 140 -12.25 5.22 -9.49
CA VAL A 140 -12.38 3.83 -9.94
C VAL A 140 -13.77 3.29 -9.68
N SER A 141 -14.36 3.54 -8.50
CA SER A 141 -15.70 3.05 -8.16
C SER A 141 -16.80 3.74 -8.95
N LYS A 142 -17.89 3.02 -9.18
CA LYS A 142 -19.07 3.58 -9.84
C LYS A 142 -19.65 4.77 -9.07
N HIS A 143 -19.64 4.71 -7.74
CA HIS A 143 -20.07 5.81 -6.88
C HIS A 143 -19.26 7.08 -7.18
N ALA A 144 -17.95 6.98 -7.13
CA ALA A 144 -17.05 8.11 -7.34
C ALA A 144 -17.12 8.65 -8.77
N ARG A 145 -17.14 7.76 -9.79
CA ARG A 145 -17.30 8.16 -11.18
C ARG A 145 -18.59 8.93 -11.42
N ASN A 146 -19.73 8.41 -10.93
CA ASN A 146 -21.02 9.08 -11.05
C ASN A 146 -21.00 10.46 -10.38
N LEU A 147 -20.38 10.57 -9.20
CA LEU A 147 -20.31 11.84 -8.45
C LEU A 147 -19.48 12.88 -9.21
N VAL A 148 -18.35 12.47 -9.79
CA VAL A 148 -17.49 13.34 -10.60
C VAL A 148 -18.18 13.71 -11.92
N GLU A 149 -18.85 12.76 -12.59
CA GLU A 149 -19.60 13.03 -13.81
C GLU A 149 -20.72 14.06 -13.60
N GLN A 150 -21.44 13.96 -12.50
CA GLN A 150 -22.55 14.88 -12.18
C GLN A 150 -22.09 16.26 -11.75
N LYS A 151 -20.99 16.36 -10.98
CA LYS A 151 -20.57 17.61 -10.31
C LYS A 151 -19.29 18.21 -10.90
N GLY A 152 -18.54 17.47 -11.69
CA GLY A 152 -17.26 17.91 -12.24
C GLY A 152 -16.30 18.37 -11.14
N ASP A 153 -15.63 19.48 -11.34
CA ASP A 153 -14.69 20.07 -10.38
C ASP A 153 -15.33 20.52 -9.04
N LYS A 154 -16.66 20.53 -8.95
CA LYS A 154 -17.39 20.79 -7.70
C LYS A 154 -17.68 19.50 -6.90
N ALA A 155 -17.23 18.34 -7.38
CA ALA A 155 -17.39 17.09 -6.65
C ALA A 155 -16.71 17.22 -5.28
N PRO A 156 -17.40 16.82 -4.19
CA PRO A 156 -16.86 16.93 -2.84
C PRO A 156 -15.77 15.89 -2.62
N ILE A 157 -14.77 16.27 -1.86
CA ILE A 157 -13.69 15.40 -1.39
C ILE A 157 -13.71 15.32 0.15
N SER A 158 -13.12 14.26 0.66
CA SER A 158 -12.84 14.06 2.09
C SER A 158 -11.36 13.74 2.27
N TRP A 159 -10.83 14.01 3.45
CA TRP A 159 -9.44 13.71 3.79
C TRP A 159 -9.39 12.48 4.70
N VAL A 160 -8.48 11.57 4.39
CA VAL A 160 -8.27 10.33 5.14
C VAL A 160 -6.88 10.37 5.76
N HIS A 161 -6.80 10.15 7.07
CA HIS A 161 -5.53 10.07 7.79
C HIS A 161 -4.80 8.76 7.45
N ARG A 162 -3.47 8.79 7.42
CA ARG A 162 -2.63 7.64 7.03
C ARG A 162 -2.91 6.35 7.81
N GLU A 163 -3.34 6.42 9.05
CA GLU A 163 -3.67 5.24 9.85
C GLU A 163 -4.86 4.46 9.30
N VAL A 164 -5.82 5.13 8.67
CA VAL A 164 -6.99 4.50 8.03
C VAL A 164 -6.59 3.83 6.71
N ARG A 165 -5.44 4.20 6.14
CA ARG A 165 -4.88 3.63 4.90
C ARG A 165 -4.10 2.33 5.15
N PHE A 166 -4.05 1.84 6.38
CA PHE A 166 -3.40 0.59 6.75
C PHE A 166 -4.46 -0.47 7.07
N GLY A 167 -4.49 -1.54 6.27
CA GLY A 167 -5.32 -2.72 6.49
C GLY A 167 -4.45 -3.89 6.91
N GLU A 168 -4.86 -4.61 7.96
CA GLU A 168 -4.14 -5.78 8.46
C GLU A 168 -5.09 -6.97 8.61
N LYS A 169 -4.67 -8.12 8.14
CA LYS A 169 -5.38 -9.40 8.32
C LYS A 169 -4.42 -10.46 8.83
N LEU A 170 -4.80 -11.09 9.92
CA LEU A 170 -4.19 -12.35 10.31
C LEU A 170 -4.78 -13.46 9.43
N ALA A 171 -3.94 -14.16 8.70
CA ALA A 171 -4.35 -15.32 7.93
C ALA A 171 -4.76 -16.46 8.85
N THR A 172 -5.89 -17.07 8.54
CA THR A 172 -6.42 -18.25 9.22
C THR A 172 -6.99 -19.20 8.16
N PRO A 173 -7.07 -20.52 8.42
CA PRO A 173 -7.61 -21.47 7.44
C PRO A 173 -9.05 -21.20 7.01
N ASP A 174 -9.83 -20.52 7.84
CA ASP A 174 -11.21 -20.12 7.58
C ASP A 174 -11.34 -18.74 6.90
N THR A 175 -10.22 -18.03 6.68
CA THR A 175 -10.22 -16.78 5.92
C THR A 175 -10.86 -17.03 4.55
N SER A 176 -11.82 -16.19 4.18
CA SER A 176 -12.52 -16.32 2.91
C SER A 176 -12.00 -15.31 1.86
N ILE A 177 -12.26 -15.62 0.58
CA ILE A 177 -12.01 -14.67 -0.51
C ILE A 177 -12.91 -13.42 -0.37
N ALA A 178 -14.11 -13.59 0.17
CA ALA A 178 -15.04 -12.48 0.42
C ALA A 178 -14.47 -11.48 1.43
N ASP A 179 -13.80 -11.95 2.49
CA ASP A 179 -13.15 -11.08 3.47
C ASP A 179 -12.07 -10.19 2.84
N LEU A 180 -11.29 -10.75 1.92
CA LEU A 180 -10.16 -10.06 1.32
C LEU A 180 -10.56 -9.19 0.13
N ILE A 181 -11.36 -9.75 -0.77
CA ILE A 181 -11.69 -9.13 -2.05
C ILE A 181 -13.07 -8.48 -2.01
N GLY A 182 -14.03 -9.17 -1.38
CA GLY A 182 -15.42 -8.77 -1.33
C GLY A 182 -16.34 -9.73 -2.05
N GLU A 183 -17.61 -9.49 -1.92
CA GLU A 183 -18.68 -10.29 -2.50
C GLU A 183 -19.89 -9.41 -2.85
N VAL A 184 -20.88 -10.04 -3.47
CA VAL A 184 -22.16 -9.41 -3.74
C VAL A 184 -22.96 -9.34 -2.44
N ASP A 185 -23.45 -8.16 -2.09
CA ASP A 185 -24.35 -7.96 -0.96
C ASP A 185 -25.75 -8.55 -1.27
N PRO A 186 -26.11 -9.66 -0.63
CA PRO A 186 -27.39 -10.31 -0.88
C PRO A 186 -28.58 -9.43 -0.48
N ILE A 187 -28.41 -8.51 0.47
CA ILE A 187 -29.46 -7.58 0.92
C ILE A 187 -29.79 -6.58 -0.17
N LYS A 188 -28.77 -5.97 -0.78
CA LYS A 188 -28.95 -5.01 -1.88
C LYS A 188 -29.60 -5.67 -3.12
N VAL A 189 -29.32 -6.95 -3.34
CA VAL A 189 -29.97 -7.74 -4.41
C VAL A 189 -31.45 -8.02 -4.07
N ALA A 190 -31.74 -8.35 -2.82
CA ALA A 190 -33.12 -8.58 -2.36
C ALA A 190 -33.98 -7.29 -2.43
N GLU A 191 -33.35 -6.12 -2.34
CA GLU A 191 -34.00 -4.81 -2.54
C GLU A 191 -34.32 -4.49 -4.02
N GLY A 192 -34.08 -5.43 -4.94
CA GLY A 192 -34.41 -5.31 -6.37
C GLY A 192 -33.32 -4.70 -7.23
N ARG A 193 -32.08 -4.57 -6.75
CA ARG A 193 -30.94 -4.16 -7.58
C ARG A 193 -30.47 -5.32 -8.45
N TYR A 194 -30.02 -5.00 -9.65
CA TYR A 194 -29.45 -6.01 -10.55
C TYR A 194 -28.13 -6.53 -10.02
N LEU A 195 -27.91 -7.84 -10.09
CA LEU A 195 -26.63 -8.49 -9.77
C LEU A 195 -25.42 -7.90 -10.51
N SER A 196 -25.64 -7.31 -11.68
CA SER A 196 -24.61 -6.66 -12.47
C SER A 196 -24.29 -5.22 -12.06
N ASP A 197 -24.94 -4.70 -11.02
CA ASP A 197 -24.69 -3.34 -10.56
C ASP A 197 -23.52 -3.32 -9.55
N GLU A 198 -22.44 -2.59 -9.86
CA GLU A 198 -21.29 -2.40 -8.98
C GLU A 198 -21.69 -1.90 -7.58
N LEU A 199 -22.79 -1.16 -7.47
CA LEU A 199 -23.33 -0.67 -6.20
C LEU A 199 -23.88 -1.77 -5.29
N THR A 200 -24.03 -3.01 -5.79
CA THR A 200 -24.38 -4.19 -4.99
C THR A 200 -23.17 -4.87 -4.37
N LEU A 201 -21.96 -4.44 -4.68
CA LEU A 201 -20.75 -5.01 -4.12
C LEU A 201 -20.57 -4.59 -2.65
N HIS A 202 -20.11 -5.55 -1.86
CA HIS A 202 -19.50 -5.32 -0.55
C HIS A 202 -17.99 -5.50 -0.73
N TYR A 203 -17.24 -4.43 -0.59
CA TYR A 203 -15.79 -4.46 -0.77
C TYR A 203 -15.11 -5.14 0.41
N GLY A 204 -14.18 -6.05 0.13
CA GLY A 204 -13.31 -6.67 1.13
C GLY A 204 -12.19 -5.73 1.60
N LEU A 205 -11.30 -6.27 2.43
CA LEU A 205 -10.21 -5.50 3.04
C LEU A 205 -9.24 -4.91 2.00
N VAL A 206 -8.89 -5.67 0.95
CA VAL A 206 -7.91 -5.21 -0.04
C VAL A 206 -8.41 -4.00 -0.83
N PRO A 207 -9.62 -3.99 -1.44
CA PRO A 207 -10.13 -2.80 -2.10
C PRO A 207 -10.29 -1.60 -1.15
N ARG A 208 -10.70 -1.83 0.10
CA ARG A 208 -10.83 -0.75 1.11
C ARG A 208 -9.49 -0.13 1.50
N THR A 209 -8.39 -0.86 1.30
CA THR A 209 -7.03 -0.38 1.57
C THR A 209 -6.39 0.26 0.33
N ASN A 210 -7.15 0.47 -0.75
CA ASN A 210 -6.65 1.12 -1.95
C ASN A 210 -5.94 2.44 -1.61
N ARG A 211 -4.83 2.70 -2.31
CA ARG A 211 -3.90 3.81 -2.07
C ARG A 211 -3.28 3.76 -0.66
N GLY A 212 -3.05 2.56 -0.15
CA GLY A 212 -2.52 2.30 1.20
C GLY A 212 -1.67 1.04 1.28
N ILE A 213 -1.49 0.55 2.49
CA ILE A 213 -0.68 -0.64 2.79
C ILE A 213 -1.62 -1.74 3.25
N PHE A 214 -1.60 -2.89 2.58
CA PHE A 214 -2.31 -4.08 3.01
C PHE A 214 -1.34 -5.12 3.54
N ALA A 215 -1.50 -5.47 4.82
CA ALA A 215 -0.65 -6.41 5.54
C ALA A 215 -1.35 -7.75 5.75
N ILE A 216 -0.65 -8.85 5.46
CA ILE A 216 -1.12 -10.21 5.75
C ILE A 216 -0.11 -10.90 6.67
N ASN A 217 -0.54 -11.16 7.89
CA ASN A 217 0.26 -11.92 8.84
C ASN A 217 -0.01 -13.42 8.71
N GLU A 218 1.02 -14.23 8.87
CA GLU A 218 0.98 -15.70 8.77
C GLU A 218 0.43 -16.18 7.40
N LEU A 219 0.96 -15.60 6.31
CA LEU A 219 0.52 -15.89 4.93
C LEU A 219 0.37 -17.40 4.60
N PRO A 220 1.23 -18.32 5.10
CA PRO A 220 1.08 -19.77 4.86
C PRO A 220 -0.23 -20.37 5.36
N ASP A 221 -0.90 -19.75 6.33
CA ASP A 221 -2.17 -20.24 6.87
C ASP A 221 -3.35 -20.03 5.92
N LEU A 222 -3.18 -19.23 4.85
CA LEU A 222 -4.18 -19.09 3.80
C LEU A 222 -4.25 -20.35 2.92
N SER A 223 -5.46 -20.75 2.59
CA SER A 223 -5.65 -21.81 1.60
C SER A 223 -5.03 -21.44 0.25
N GLU A 224 -4.53 -22.44 -0.51
CA GLU A 224 -3.92 -22.21 -1.83
C GLU A 224 -4.82 -21.40 -2.78
N ARG A 225 -6.13 -21.62 -2.70
CA ARG A 225 -7.12 -20.90 -3.50
C ARG A 225 -7.13 -19.39 -3.23
N ILE A 226 -6.94 -19.00 -1.98
CA ILE A 226 -6.88 -17.57 -1.61
C ILE A 226 -5.55 -16.99 -2.02
N GLN A 227 -4.46 -17.74 -1.86
CA GLN A 227 -3.14 -17.33 -2.32
C GLN A 227 -3.12 -17.05 -3.83
N VAL A 228 -3.83 -17.84 -4.64
CA VAL A 228 -4.00 -17.57 -6.08
C VAL A 228 -4.77 -16.28 -6.33
N GLY A 229 -5.78 -15.97 -5.49
CA GLY A 229 -6.47 -14.68 -5.56
C GLY A 229 -5.56 -13.48 -5.29
N LEU A 230 -4.66 -13.61 -4.32
CA LEU A 230 -3.64 -12.59 -4.01
C LEU A 230 -2.60 -12.45 -5.13
N LEU A 231 -2.26 -13.53 -5.81
CA LEU A 231 -1.35 -13.50 -6.95
C LEU A 231 -1.86 -12.53 -8.04
N ASN A 232 -3.16 -12.58 -8.36
CA ASN A 232 -3.76 -11.67 -9.33
C ASN A 232 -3.61 -10.19 -8.90
N ILE A 233 -3.74 -9.91 -7.60
CA ILE A 233 -3.54 -8.55 -7.06
C ILE A 233 -2.09 -8.08 -7.24
N LEU A 234 -1.12 -8.95 -7.03
CA LEU A 234 0.30 -8.64 -7.21
C LEU A 234 0.69 -8.45 -8.67
N GLU A 235 0.13 -9.25 -9.58
CA GLU A 235 0.46 -9.21 -11.01
C GLU A 235 -0.30 -8.13 -11.77
N GLU A 236 -1.63 -8.21 -11.71
CA GLU A 236 -2.53 -7.41 -12.55
C GLU A 236 -2.89 -6.07 -11.90
N ARG A 237 -2.58 -5.92 -10.60
CA ARG A 237 -2.98 -4.73 -9.83
C ARG A 237 -4.47 -4.44 -9.95
N ASP A 238 -5.26 -5.49 -10.10
CA ASP A 238 -6.71 -5.41 -10.13
C ASP A 238 -7.36 -6.43 -9.20
N VAL A 239 -8.59 -6.16 -8.86
CA VAL A 239 -9.45 -7.07 -8.08
C VAL A 239 -10.65 -7.46 -8.92
N GLN A 240 -10.86 -8.77 -9.02
CA GLN A 240 -12.02 -9.35 -9.67
C GLN A 240 -12.94 -9.95 -8.60
N VAL A 241 -14.07 -9.33 -8.38
CA VAL A 241 -15.08 -9.87 -7.47
C VAL A 241 -15.79 -11.04 -8.14
N ARG A 242 -15.85 -12.20 -7.46
CA ARG A 242 -16.42 -13.43 -8.00
C ARG A 242 -17.86 -13.22 -8.47
N GLY A 243 -18.12 -13.64 -9.70
CA GLY A 243 -19.45 -13.48 -10.33
C GLY A 243 -19.65 -12.15 -11.08
N TYR A 244 -18.69 -11.24 -11.02
CA TYR A 244 -18.71 -9.96 -11.71
C TYR A 244 -17.61 -9.86 -12.76
N LYS A 245 -17.93 -9.27 -13.90
CA LYS A 245 -16.95 -8.91 -14.94
C LYS A 245 -16.24 -7.58 -14.66
N ILE A 246 -16.34 -7.07 -13.44
CA ILE A 246 -15.75 -5.79 -13.07
C ILE A 246 -14.35 -6.04 -12.58
N ARG A 247 -13.39 -5.37 -13.19
CA ARG A 247 -12.01 -5.25 -12.73
C ARG A 247 -11.87 -3.89 -12.05
N LEU A 248 -11.44 -3.91 -10.80
CA LEU A 248 -11.14 -2.71 -10.04
C LEU A 248 -9.63 -2.54 -9.96
N PRO A 249 -9.05 -1.62 -10.72
CA PRO A 249 -7.64 -1.31 -10.55
C PRO A 249 -7.42 -0.76 -9.15
N ILE A 250 -6.49 -1.35 -8.42
CA ILE A 250 -6.14 -0.94 -7.05
C ILE A 250 -4.66 -0.66 -6.95
N ASP A 251 -4.34 0.33 -6.14
CA ASP A 251 -3.00 0.74 -5.85
C ASP A 251 -2.69 0.45 -4.38
N VAL A 252 -1.99 -0.66 -4.11
CA VAL A 252 -1.63 -1.06 -2.75
C VAL A 252 -0.16 -1.51 -2.69
N LEU A 253 0.48 -1.22 -1.56
CA LEU A 253 1.68 -1.94 -1.15
C LEU A 253 1.24 -3.18 -0.38
N LEU A 254 1.55 -4.36 -0.91
CA LEU A 254 1.30 -5.62 -0.23
C LEU A 254 2.51 -6.00 0.64
N VAL A 255 2.25 -6.22 1.92
CA VAL A 255 3.27 -6.69 2.87
C VAL A 255 2.77 -7.95 3.53
N ALA A 256 3.63 -8.96 3.62
CA ALA A 256 3.27 -10.23 4.26
C ALA A 256 4.29 -10.64 5.30
N SER A 257 3.86 -11.47 6.25
CA SER A 257 4.77 -12.21 7.13
C SER A 257 4.54 -13.70 7.04
N ALA A 258 5.61 -14.46 7.23
CA ALA A 258 5.58 -15.91 7.28
C ALA A 258 6.63 -16.44 8.26
N ASN A 259 6.28 -17.55 8.91
CA ASN A 259 7.22 -18.31 9.72
C ASN A 259 7.69 -19.52 8.92
N PRO A 260 9.01 -19.64 8.60
CA PRO A 260 9.55 -20.77 7.83
C PRO A 260 9.34 -22.13 8.51
N GLU A 261 9.30 -22.17 9.84
CA GLU A 261 9.12 -23.43 10.59
C GLU A 261 7.70 -23.98 10.49
N ASP A 262 6.71 -23.12 10.26
CA ASP A 262 5.31 -23.51 10.14
C ASP A 262 4.99 -24.16 8.76
N TYR A 263 5.91 -24.11 7.77
CA TYR A 263 5.71 -24.72 6.44
C TYR A 263 5.49 -26.25 6.46
N THR A 264 5.88 -26.92 7.53
CA THR A 264 5.72 -28.35 7.67
C THR A 264 4.38 -28.78 8.25
N ASN A 265 3.70 -27.90 9.00
CA ASN A 265 2.54 -28.26 9.81
C ASN A 265 1.24 -27.51 9.45
N ARG A 266 1.30 -26.33 8.82
CA ARG A 266 0.12 -25.47 8.64
C ARG A 266 -0.17 -25.08 7.19
N GLY A 267 0.74 -25.32 6.28
CA GLY A 267 0.61 -24.92 4.88
C GLY A 267 1.90 -24.34 4.34
N ARG A 268 1.91 -24.06 3.06
CA ARG A 268 3.06 -23.46 2.37
C ARG A 268 2.60 -22.31 1.50
N ILE A 269 3.49 -21.37 1.27
CA ILE A 269 3.27 -20.35 0.25
C ILE A 269 3.48 -21.00 -1.11
N ILE A 270 2.50 -20.83 -2.01
CA ILE A 270 2.67 -21.30 -3.39
C ILE A 270 3.83 -20.55 -4.05
N THR A 271 4.68 -21.29 -4.78
CA THR A 271 5.88 -20.71 -5.41
C THR A 271 5.57 -19.49 -6.26
N PRO A 272 4.53 -19.46 -7.13
CA PRO A 272 4.21 -18.29 -7.92
C PRO A 272 3.95 -17.02 -7.08
N LEU A 273 3.28 -17.16 -5.94
CA LEU A 273 3.00 -16.02 -5.05
C LEU A 273 4.29 -15.52 -4.38
N LYS A 274 5.11 -16.46 -3.90
CA LYS A 274 6.38 -16.11 -3.27
C LYS A 274 7.32 -15.36 -4.23
N ASP A 275 7.37 -15.77 -5.48
CA ASP A 275 8.25 -15.19 -6.51
C ASP A 275 7.77 -13.79 -6.96
N ARG A 276 6.51 -13.42 -6.66
CA ARG A 276 5.96 -12.10 -6.98
C ARG A 276 6.25 -11.04 -5.93
N PHE A 277 6.62 -11.43 -4.71
CA PHE A 277 7.17 -10.47 -3.77
C PHE A 277 8.55 -10.02 -4.25
N GLY A 278 8.68 -8.73 -4.55
CA GLY A 278 9.93 -8.16 -5.07
C GLY A 278 11.08 -8.23 -4.05
N SER A 279 10.74 -8.26 -2.75
CA SER A 279 11.71 -8.39 -1.67
C SER A 279 11.28 -9.41 -0.64
N GLN A 280 12.18 -10.36 -0.35
CA GLN A 280 12.02 -11.39 0.68
C GLN A 280 13.06 -11.12 1.77
N ILE A 281 12.62 -10.62 2.91
CA ILE A 281 13.49 -10.16 3.99
C ILE A 281 13.46 -11.19 5.12
N ARG A 282 14.62 -11.76 5.44
CA ARG A 282 14.76 -12.66 6.59
C ARG A 282 14.98 -11.85 7.85
N THR A 283 14.17 -12.11 8.87
CA THR A 283 14.32 -11.54 10.20
C THR A 283 15.06 -12.49 11.12
N HIS A 284 15.55 -11.98 12.23
CA HIS A 284 16.25 -12.73 13.28
C HIS A 284 15.87 -12.15 14.64
N TYR A 285 16.23 -12.80 15.72
CA TYR A 285 16.13 -12.22 17.07
C TYR A 285 17.16 -11.09 17.22
N PRO A 286 16.90 -10.06 18.04
CA PRO A 286 17.90 -9.05 18.36
C PRO A 286 19.20 -9.69 18.79
N LEU A 287 20.32 -9.17 18.29
CA LEU A 287 21.65 -9.73 18.60
C LEU A 287 22.11 -9.41 20.03
N GLU A 288 21.55 -8.36 20.63
CA GLU A 288 21.83 -7.94 22.00
C GLU A 288 20.63 -8.24 22.91
N ALA A 289 20.87 -8.98 23.98
CA ALA A 289 19.84 -9.36 24.95
C ALA A 289 19.15 -8.15 25.64
N THR A 290 19.83 -7.00 25.70
CA THR A 290 19.29 -5.75 26.24
C THR A 290 18.23 -5.10 25.34
N THR A 291 18.18 -5.48 24.08
CA THR A 291 17.23 -4.96 23.10
C THR A 291 15.95 -5.83 23.01
N GLU A 292 15.96 -7.00 23.62
CA GLU A 292 14.86 -7.96 23.61
C GLU A 292 13.76 -7.68 24.66
N VAL A 293 14.00 -6.71 25.56
CA VAL A 293 13.08 -6.29 26.65
C VAL A 293 12.24 -5.05 26.17
#